data_f362b565fc8fcbafdcb04417c3e74bf4
#
_entry.id   f362b565fc8fcbafdcb04417c3e74bf4
#
_cell.length_a   1.000
_cell.length_b   1.000
_cell.length_c   1.000
_cell.angle_alpha   90.00
_cell.angle_beta   90.00
_cell.angle_gamma   90.00
#
_symmetry.space_group_name_H-M   'P 1'
#
loop_
_entity.id
_entity.type
_entity.pdbx_description
1 polymer ?
#
loop_
_entity_poly.entity_id
_entity_poly.type
_entity_poly.pdbx_seq_one_letter_code
_entity_poly.pdbx_strand_id
1 'polypeptide(L)'
;MNTDKNPIEQDAFLKSILLLLRETFEGSLETGSAYLDRGVGVLNTLEKLSADEVSREFGATTIAAHSEHAKFYLDRLCEFMKGRTEKVNWEDSWLIETVNETEWNYLRIAVRKSYENTLLTFAEIEDWNEDTLGEAIGIVAHTAYHLGAIRQMVKLAKNDDTSTTAVSTVVI
;
A
#
# COMPACT_ATOMS: atom_id res chain seq x y z
N MET A 1 13.83 11.94 -40.95
CA MET A 1 12.76 12.36 -40.02
C MET A 1 13.34 12.26 -38.63
N ASN A 2 13.75 13.40 -38.06
CA ASN A 2 14.34 13.51 -36.76
C ASN A 2 13.18 13.55 -35.76
N THR A 3 12.89 12.47 -35.08
CA THR A 3 11.94 12.48 -33.95
C THR A 3 12.75 12.90 -32.74
N ASP A 4 12.95 14.19 -32.57
CA ASP A 4 13.31 14.79 -31.27
C ASP A 4 12.11 14.54 -30.29
N LYS A 5 12.03 13.32 -29.80
CA LYS A 5 11.23 13.06 -28.61
C LYS A 5 11.95 13.78 -27.48
N ASN A 6 11.33 14.84 -26.98
CA ASN A 6 11.78 15.53 -25.77
C ASN A 6 11.94 14.46 -24.67
N PRO A 7 13.15 14.12 -24.23
CA PRO A 7 13.30 13.13 -23.16
C PRO A 7 12.56 13.66 -21.93
N ILE A 8 11.78 12.79 -21.28
CA ILE A 8 11.20 13.13 -19.97
C ILE A 8 12.37 13.40 -19.04
N GLU A 9 12.45 14.60 -18.48
CA GLU A 9 13.48 14.92 -17.51
C GLU A 9 13.37 13.97 -16.33
N GLN A 10 14.46 13.33 -15.94
CA GLN A 10 14.53 12.39 -14.83
C GLN A 10 13.93 12.97 -13.55
N ASP A 11 14.22 14.22 -13.23
CA ASP A 11 13.66 14.93 -12.08
C ASP A 11 12.14 15.04 -12.11
N ALA A 12 11.55 15.30 -13.28
CA ALA A 12 10.09 15.37 -13.43
C ALA A 12 9.44 14.01 -13.21
N PHE A 13 10.08 12.94 -13.68
CA PHE A 13 9.62 11.58 -13.48
C PHE A 13 9.67 11.16 -12.01
N LEU A 14 10.80 11.41 -11.33
CA LEU A 14 10.97 11.11 -9.91
C LEU A 14 10.00 11.90 -9.03
N LYS A 15 9.77 13.18 -9.32
CA LYS A 15 8.73 13.98 -8.64
C LYS A 15 7.35 13.38 -8.80
N SER A 16 7.03 12.85 -9.97
CA SER A 16 5.73 12.20 -10.24
C SER A 16 5.58 10.89 -9.47
N ILE A 17 6.62 10.05 -9.41
CA ILE A 17 6.62 8.81 -8.62
C ILE A 17 6.46 9.12 -7.13
N LEU A 18 7.20 10.10 -6.60
CA LEU A 18 7.09 10.52 -5.20
C LEU A 18 5.69 11.06 -4.87
N LEU A 19 5.09 11.81 -5.79
CA LEU A 19 3.71 12.30 -5.63
C LEU A 19 2.74 11.13 -5.55
N LEU A 20 2.82 10.17 -6.45
CA LEU A 20 1.96 8.98 -6.46
C LEU A 20 2.18 8.12 -5.20
N LEU A 21 3.43 7.93 -4.76
CA LEU A 21 3.74 7.20 -3.54
C LEU A 21 3.11 7.87 -2.31
N ARG A 22 3.30 9.20 -2.16
CA ARG A 22 2.70 9.96 -1.07
C ARG A 22 1.19 9.89 -1.10
N GLU A 23 0.57 10.09 -2.26
CA GLU A 23 -0.88 9.99 -2.39
C GLU A 23 -1.39 8.58 -2.04
N THR A 24 -0.68 7.53 -2.45
CA THR A 24 -1.03 6.14 -2.11
C THR A 24 -1.04 5.92 -0.60
N PHE A 25 -0.08 6.45 0.14
CA PHE A 25 0.02 6.25 1.59
C PHE A 25 -0.76 7.27 2.41
N GLU A 26 -0.66 8.54 2.10
CA GLU A 26 -1.20 9.65 2.89
C GLU A 26 -2.59 10.08 2.41
N GLY A 27 -2.97 9.72 1.18
CA GLY A 27 -4.18 10.19 0.51
C GLY A 27 -3.94 11.45 -0.31
N SER A 28 -5.01 12.00 -0.91
CA SER A 28 -4.91 13.18 -1.76
C SER A 28 -4.29 14.37 -1.02
N LEU A 29 -3.34 15.02 -1.68
CA LEU A 29 -2.63 16.19 -1.18
C LEU A 29 -3.52 17.45 -1.30
N GLU A 30 -3.19 18.50 -0.54
CA GLU A 30 -3.91 19.80 -0.61
C GLU A 30 -3.87 20.41 -2.02
N THR A 31 -2.80 20.14 -2.78
CA THR A 31 -2.58 20.64 -4.15
C THR A 31 -3.39 19.92 -5.21
N GLY A 32 -4.12 18.87 -4.85
CA GLY A 32 -4.92 18.05 -5.76
C GLY A 32 -4.67 16.57 -5.59
N SER A 33 -5.32 15.79 -6.44
CA SER A 33 -5.22 14.33 -6.46
C SER A 33 -4.81 13.87 -7.86
N ALA A 34 -3.91 12.89 -7.93
CA ALA A 34 -3.57 12.22 -9.17
C ALA A 34 -4.56 11.07 -9.46
N TYR A 35 -5.00 10.33 -8.42
CA TYR A 35 -5.87 9.17 -8.62
C TYR A 35 -6.75 8.78 -7.42
N LEU A 36 -6.53 9.31 -6.21
CA LEU A 36 -7.32 8.97 -5.01
C LEU A 36 -8.28 10.08 -4.61
N ASP A 37 -9.45 9.68 -4.11
CA ASP A 37 -10.34 10.57 -3.39
C ASP A 37 -9.75 11.00 -2.04
N ARG A 38 -10.27 12.08 -1.45
CA ARG A 38 -9.82 12.57 -0.14
C ARG A 38 -9.95 11.50 0.95
N GLY A 39 -8.91 11.41 1.78
CA GLY A 39 -8.92 10.59 3.00
C GLY A 39 -8.84 9.09 2.78
N VAL A 40 -8.38 8.64 1.62
CA VAL A 40 -8.31 7.23 1.23
C VAL A 40 -6.89 6.74 0.92
N GLY A 41 -5.89 7.17 1.61
CA GLY A 41 -4.55 6.56 1.58
C GLY A 41 -4.47 5.31 2.45
N VAL A 42 -3.40 4.54 2.28
CA VAL A 42 -3.14 3.31 3.08
C VAL A 42 -3.21 3.62 4.57
N LEU A 43 -2.44 4.61 5.04
CA LEU A 43 -2.34 4.95 6.46
C LEU A 43 -3.70 5.34 7.04
N ASN A 44 -4.43 6.22 6.34
CA ASN A 44 -5.76 6.67 6.76
C ASN A 44 -6.82 5.56 6.73
N THR A 45 -6.67 4.60 5.82
CA THR A 45 -7.58 3.45 5.71
C THR A 45 -7.36 2.50 6.87
N LEU A 46 -6.11 2.11 7.14
CA LEU A 46 -5.77 1.15 8.17
C LEU A 46 -5.99 1.69 9.59
N GLU A 47 -5.84 2.99 9.81
CA GLU A 47 -6.03 3.62 11.12
C GLU A 47 -7.47 3.52 11.65
N LYS A 48 -8.45 3.39 10.76
CA LYS A 48 -9.88 3.35 11.09
C LYS A 48 -10.42 1.95 11.38
N LEU A 49 -9.59 0.92 11.27
CA LEU A 49 -9.98 -0.47 11.36
C LEU A 49 -9.49 -1.11 12.67
N SER A 50 -10.35 -1.92 13.29
CA SER A 50 -10.03 -2.76 14.43
C SER A 50 -9.36 -4.07 14.01
N ALA A 51 -8.78 -4.79 14.97
CA ALA A 51 -8.20 -6.11 14.74
C ALA A 51 -9.24 -7.12 14.22
N ASP A 52 -10.45 -7.08 14.73
CA ASP A 52 -11.54 -7.96 14.27
C ASP A 52 -11.91 -7.69 12.82
N GLU A 53 -12.03 -6.41 12.42
CA GLU A 53 -12.36 -6.03 11.05
C GLU A 53 -11.26 -6.46 10.07
N VAL A 54 -9.98 -6.31 10.43
CA VAL A 54 -8.86 -6.64 9.53
C VAL A 54 -8.55 -8.12 9.47
N SER A 55 -9.01 -8.91 10.45
CA SER A 55 -8.89 -10.36 10.51
C SER A 55 -10.07 -11.10 9.87
N ARG A 56 -11.10 -10.37 9.42
CA ARG A 56 -12.24 -10.96 8.72
C ARG A 56 -11.83 -11.53 7.38
N GLU A 57 -12.23 -12.75 7.10
CA GLU A 57 -11.93 -13.43 5.84
C GLU A 57 -12.77 -12.90 4.68
N PHE A 58 -12.10 -12.65 3.56
CA PHE A 58 -12.69 -12.32 2.26
C PHE A 58 -12.15 -13.30 1.21
N GLY A 59 -12.85 -14.40 1.02
CA GLY A 59 -12.33 -15.54 0.25
C GLY A 59 -11.18 -16.22 1.00
N ALA A 60 -9.96 -16.18 0.46
CA ALA A 60 -8.78 -16.82 1.03
C ALA A 60 -7.79 -15.82 1.67
N THR A 61 -8.23 -14.61 2.01
CA THR A 61 -7.33 -13.57 2.51
C THR A 61 -8.03 -12.59 3.46
N THR A 62 -7.26 -11.77 4.16
CA THR A 62 -7.71 -10.75 5.10
C THR A 62 -7.05 -9.40 4.83
N ILE A 63 -7.58 -8.31 5.41
CA ILE A 63 -6.94 -6.99 5.33
C ILE A 63 -5.58 -7.01 6.02
N ALA A 64 -5.43 -7.75 7.12
CA ALA A 64 -4.16 -7.90 7.82
C ALA A 64 -3.11 -8.57 6.92
N ALA A 65 -3.47 -9.64 6.21
CA ALA A 65 -2.61 -10.33 5.25
C ALA A 65 -2.15 -9.39 4.12
N HIS A 66 -3.07 -8.64 3.51
CA HIS A 66 -2.72 -7.65 2.49
C HIS A 66 -1.81 -6.54 3.00
N SER A 67 -2.00 -6.11 4.26
CA SER A 67 -1.17 -5.06 4.89
C SER A 67 0.26 -5.53 5.12
N GLU A 68 0.45 -6.76 5.62
CA GLU A 68 1.78 -7.35 5.80
C GLU A 68 2.46 -7.61 4.45
N HIS A 69 1.72 -8.16 3.49
CA HIS A 69 2.25 -8.41 2.15
C HIS A 69 2.73 -7.11 1.48
N ALA A 70 1.93 -6.05 1.52
CA ALA A 70 2.33 -4.76 0.97
C ALA A 70 3.58 -4.20 1.67
N LYS A 71 3.64 -4.27 3.00
CA LYS A 71 4.82 -3.89 3.78
C LYS A 71 6.06 -4.69 3.40
N PHE A 72 5.93 -6.02 3.34
CA PHE A 72 7.03 -6.91 2.98
C PHE A 72 7.60 -6.55 1.61
N TYR A 73 6.72 -6.30 0.64
CA TYR A 73 7.11 -5.92 -0.71
C TYR A 73 7.89 -4.58 -0.73
N LEU A 74 7.43 -3.56 0.00
CA LEU A 74 8.16 -2.29 0.14
C LEU A 74 9.58 -2.52 0.66
N ASP A 75 9.70 -3.27 1.76
CA ASP A 75 10.99 -3.53 2.40
C ASP A 75 11.95 -4.24 1.44
N ARG A 76 11.47 -5.25 0.71
CA ARG A 76 12.31 -6.00 -0.25
C ARG A 76 12.74 -5.15 -1.44
N LEU A 77 11.84 -4.37 -2.04
CA LEU A 77 12.23 -3.50 -3.16
C LEU A 77 13.21 -2.41 -2.73
N CYS A 78 13.04 -1.81 -1.54
CA CYS A 78 14.04 -0.89 -0.98
C CYS A 78 15.41 -1.55 -0.78
N GLU A 79 15.45 -2.81 -0.37
CA GLU A 79 16.70 -3.56 -0.25
C GLU A 79 17.35 -3.82 -1.62
N PHE A 80 16.57 -4.16 -2.65
CA PHE A 80 17.08 -4.31 -4.00
C PHE A 80 17.64 -3.00 -4.54
N MET A 81 16.95 -1.89 -4.35
CA MET A 81 17.45 -0.56 -4.72
C MET A 81 18.79 -0.22 -4.02
N LYS A 82 19.02 -0.75 -2.80
CA LYS A 82 20.27 -0.61 -2.05
C LYS A 82 21.31 -1.68 -2.38
N GLY A 83 21.08 -2.48 -3.43
CA GLY A 83 22.05 -3.45 -3.95
C GLY A 83 21.95 -4.85 -3.38
N ARG A 84 20.84 -5.23 -2.77
CA ARG A 84 20.60 -6.62 -2.39
C ARG A 84 20.55 -7.52 -3.63
N THR A 85 21.26 -8.64 -3.59
CA THR A 85 21.30 -9.63 -4.68
C THR A 85 20.73 -10.99 -4.28
N GLU A 86 20.50 -11.22 -2.98
CA GLU A 86 19.98 -12.47 -2.48
C GLU A 86 18.52 -12.68 -2.89
N LYS A 87 18.19 -13.94 -3.22
CA LYS A 87 16.82 -14.31 -3.54
C LYS A 87 15.89 -14.10 -2.35
N VAL A 88 14.69 -13.63 -2.64
CA VAL A 88 13.60 -13.47 -1.68
C VAL A 88 12.63 -14.63 -1.84
N ASN A 89 12.22 -15.23 -0.72
CA ASN A 89 11.06 -16.11 -0.69
C ASN A 89 9.80 -15.24 -0.55
N TRP A 90 9.07 -15.06 -1.64
CA TRP A 90 7.87 -14.20 -1.68
C TRP A 90 6.67 -14.81 -0.92
N GLU A 91 6.69 -16.13 -0.67
CA GLU A 91 5.64 -16.79 0.13
C GLU A 91 5.67 -16.33 1.59
N ASP A 92 6.83 -15.91 2.10
CA ASP A 92 6.97 -15.38 3.46
C ASP A 92 6.17 -14.08 3.71
N SER A 93 5.66 -13.46 2.67
CA SER A 93 4.84 -12.25 2.75
C SER A 93 3.35 -12.52 3.08
N TRP A 94 2.92 -13.78 3.13
CA TRP A 94 1.53 -14.20 3.36
C TRP A 94 1.35 -15.03 4.64
N LEU A 95 2.23 -14.86 5.64
CA LEU A 95 2.22 -15.65 6.87
C LEU A 95 1.21 -15.13 7.92
N ILE A 96 0.73 -13.90 7.78
CA ILE A 96 -0.27 -13.32 8.68
C ILE A 96 -1.65 -13.48 8.06
N GLU A 97 -2.54 -14.16 8.79
CA GLU A 97 -3.96 -14.31 8.41
C GLU A 97 -4.85 -13.49 9.34
N THR A 98 -4.61 -13.59 10.65
CA THR A 98 -5.37 -12.88 11.68
C THR A 98 -4.44 -12.18 12.66
N VAL A 99 -4.93 -11.16 13.33
CA VAL A 99 -4.18 -10.39 14.34
C VAL A 99 -5.08 -10.02 15.53
N ASN A 100 -4.50 -9.92 16.72
CA ASN A 100 -5.14 -9.25 17.85
C ASN A 100 -4.82 -7.74 17.84
N GLU A 101 -5.43 -6.97 18.75
CA GLU A 101 -5.26 -5.50 18.80
C GLU A 101 -3.82 -5.06 18.99
N THR A 102 -3.02 -5.79 19.75
CA THR A 102 -1.60 -5.48 19.94
C THR A 102 -0.81 -5.72 18.66
N GLU A 103 -1.02 -6.87 18.01
CA GLU A 103 -0.38 -7.24 16.74
C GLU A 103 -0.81 -6.30 15.62
N TRP A 104 -2.10 -5.93 15.56
CA TRP A 104 -2.60 -4.97 14.59
C TRP A 104 -1.93 -3.59 14.75
N ASN A 105 -1.81 -3.12 15.98
CA ASN A 105 -1.12 -1.86 16.24
C ASN A 105 0.36 -1.91 15.80
N TYR A 106 1.06 -3.01 16.08
CA TYR A 106 2.43 -3.21 15.61
C TYR A 106 2.52 -3.23 14.08
N LEU A 107 1.59 -3.91 13.40
CA LEU A 107 1.58 -3.98 11.94
C LEU A 107 1.35 -2.60 11.31
N ARG A 108 0.40 -1.81 11.83
CA ARG A 108 0.17 -0.43 11.36
C ARG A 108 1.43 0.44 11.50
N ILE A 109 2.11 0.35 12.64
CA ILE A 109 3.37 1.07 12.89
C ILE A 109 4.44 0.60 11.91
N ALA A 110 4.54 -0.70 11.66
CA ALA A 110 5.51 -1.27 10.74
C ALA A 110 5.24 -0.82 9.28
N VAL A 111 4.00 -0.83 8.82
CA VAL A 111 3.61 -0.30 7.49
C VAL A 111 4.04 1.16 7.34
N ARG A 112 3.78 2.00 8.34
CA ARG A 112 4.20 3.41 8.34
C ARG A 112 5.72 3.54 8.25
N LYS A 113 6.47 2.77 9.04
CA LYS A 113 7.94 2.78 9.03
C LYS A 113 8.52 2.33 7.69
N SER A 114 7.93 1.29 7.06
CA SER A 114 8.36 0.85 5.74
C SER A 114 8.13 1.94 4.69
N TYR A 115 6.99 2.65 4.74
CA TYR A 115 6.74 3.81 3.90
C TYR A 115 7.77 4.94 4.11
N GLU A 116 8.02 5.32 5.37
CA GLU A 116 9.01 6.36 5.71
C GLU A 116 10.42 5.95 5.24
N ASN A 117 10.80 4.67 5.42
CA ASN A 117 12.06 4.14 4.89
C ASN A 117 12.11 4.18 3.36
N THR A 118 11.00 3.96 2.67
CA THR A 118 10.94 4.07 1.21
C THR A 118 11.22 5.50 0.76
N LEU A 119 10.64 6.50 1.43
CA LEU A 119 10.93 7.91 1.13
C LEU A 119 12.41 8.25 1.35
N LEU A 120 13.01 7.74 2.43
CA LEU A 120 14.45 7.91 2.70
C LEU A 120 15.29 7.20 1.64
N THR A 121 14.94 5.97 1.28
CA THR A 121 15.64 5.22 0.22
C THR A 121 15.63 5.98 -1.09
N PHE A 122 14.49 6.54 -1.51
CA PHE A 122 14.40 7.33 -2.74
C PHE A 122 15.27 8.61 -2.68
N ALA A 123 15.43 9.21 -1.49
CA ALA A 123 16.28 10.38 -1.31
C ALA A 123 17.79 10.04 -1.28
N GLU A 124 18.15 8.81 -0.94
CA GLU A 124 19.53 8.32 -0.86
C GLU A 124 20.08 7.76 -2.17
N ILE A 125 19.21 7.40 -3.14
CA ILE A 125 19.63 6.89 -4.45
C ILE A 125 20.28 8.02 -5.25
N GLU A 126 21.58 7.89 -5.51
CA GLU A 126 22.34 8.85 -6.33
C GLU A 126 22.23 8.53 -7.82
N ASP A 127 22.23 7.23 -8.18
CA ASP A 127 22.16 6.76 -9.55
C ASP A 127 20.81 6.09 -9.85
N TRP A 128 19.91 6.88 -10.42
CA TRP A 128 18.62 6.41 -10.90
C TRP A 128 18.76 5.82 -12.30
N ASN A 129 18.84 4.51 -12.38
CA ASN A 129 18.92 3.73 -13.61
C ASN A 129 17.61 2.94 -13.86
N GLU A 130 17.60 2.09 -14.91
CA GLU A 130 16.42 1.32 -15.28
C GLU A 130 15.93 0.40 -14.16
N ASP A 131 16.85 -0.25 -13.41
CA ASP A 131 16.50 -1.15 -12.31
C ASP A 131 15.88 -0.38 -11.15
N THR A 132 16.54 0.68 -10.65
CA THR A 132 16.03 1.50 -9.53
C THR A 132 14.71 2.20 -9.86
N LEU A 133 14.53 2.65 -11.11
CA LEU A 133 13.26 3.19 -11.58
C LEU A 133 12.18 2.12 -11.65
N GLY A 134 12.52 0.92 -12.14
CA GLY A 134 11.62 -0.24 -12.18
C GLY A 134 11.11 -0.61 -10.78
N GLU A 135 12.01 -0.67 -9.78
CA GLU A 135 11.66 -0.93 -8.39
C GLU A 135 10.75 0.17 -7.81
N ALA A 136 11.03 1.42 -8.07
CA ALA A 136 10.21 2.54 -7.60
C ALA A 136 8.80 2.52 -8.19
N ILE A 137 8.66 2.23 -9.49
CA ILE A 137 7.36 2.03 -10.14
C ILE A 137 6.64 0.82 -9.54
N GLY A 138 7.37 -0.28 -9.32
CA GLY A 138 6.87 -1.50 -8.71
C GLY A 138 6.27 -1.24 -7.32
N ILE A 139 6.97 -0.47 -6.48
CA ILE A 139 6.50 -0.05 -5.15
C ILE A 139 5.13 0.65 -5.26
N VAL A 140 5.03 1.67 -6.11
CA VAL A 140 3.78 2.45 -6.25
C VAL A 140 2.65 1.57 -6.78
N ALA A 141 2.88 0.84 -7.87
CA ALA A 141 1.87 0.01 -8.51
C ALA A 141 1.35 -1.11 -7.59
N HIS A 142 2.26 -1.81 -6.91
CA HIS A 142 1.93 -2.89 -5.99
C HIS A 142 1.15 -2.39 -4.77
N THR A 143 1.59 -1.29 -4.17
CA THR A 143 0.90 -0.72 -3.01
C THR A 143 -0.48 -0.18 -3.39
N ALA A 144 -0.62 0.48 -4.53
CA ALA A 144 -1.91 0.94 -5.04
C ALA A 144 -2.88 -0.22 -5.32
N TYR A 145 -2.38 -1.34 -5.86
CA TYR A 145 -3.15 -2.57 -6.04
C TYR A 145 -3.68 -3.10 -4.72
N HIS A 146 -2.83 -3.22 -3.68
CA HIS A 146 -3.25 -3.70 -2.36
C HIS A 146 -4.18 -2.72 -1.64
N LEU A 147 -3.97 -1.42 -1.77
CA LEU A 147 -4.91 -0.41 -1.27
C LEU A 147 -6.30 -0.58 -1.90
N GLY A 148 -6.36 -0.83 -3.21
CA GLY A 148 -7.61 -1.11 -3.91
C GLY A 148 -8.32 -2.35 -3.35
N ALA A 149 -7.60 -3.46 -3.14
CA ALA A 149 -8.11 -4.69 -2.55
C ALA A 149 -8.65 -4.47 -1.13
N ILE A 150 -7.85 -3.84 -0.25
CA ILE A 150 -8.23 -3.50 1.13
C ILE A 150 -9.52 -2.66 1.15
N ARG A 151 -9.62 -1.64 0.30
CA ARG A 151 -10.82 -0.78 0.23
C ARG A 151 -12.06 -1.54 -0.22
N GLN A 152 -11.94 -2.51 -1.11
CA GLN A 152 -13.07 -3.37 -1.49
C GLN A 152 -13.51 -4.27 -0.32
N MET A 153 -12.57 -4.86 0.41
CA MET A 153 -12.87 -5.65 1.62
C MET A 153 -13.59 -4.82 2.68
N VAL A 154 -13.14 -3.58 2.94
CA VAL A 154 -13.81 -2.65 3.86
C VAL A 154 -15.25 -2.35 3.43
N LYS A 155 -15.52 -2.20 2.13
CA LYS A 155 -16.88 -1.99 1.61
C LYS A 155 -17.76 -3.23 1.78
N LEU A 156 -17.23 -4.42 1.52
CA LEU A 156 -17.95 -5.68 1.69
C LEU A 156 -18.31 -5.89 3.17
N ALA A 157 -17.38 -5.69 4.09
CA ALA A 157 -17.64 -5.78 5.53
C ALA A 157 -18.81 -4.89 5.97
N LYS A 158 -18.84 -3.64 5.55
CA LYS A 158 -19.93 -2.70 5.89
C LYS A 158 -21.29 -3.10 5.32
N ASN A 159 -21.34 -3.68 4.14
CA ASN A 159 -22.59 -4.12 3.52
C ASN A 159 -23.17 -5.33 4.25
N ASP A 160 -22.34 -6.27 4.70
CA ASP A 160 -22.79 -7.44 5.46
C ASP A 160 -23.36 -7.03 6.83
N ASP A 161 -22.72 -6.08 7.53
CA ASP A 161 -23.18 -5.59 8.82
C ASP A 161 -24.54 -4.88 8.70
N THR A 162 -24.77 -4.11 7.64
CA THR A 162 -26.05 -3.46 7.37
C THR A 162 -27.16 -4.46 7.03
N SER A 163 -26.84 -5.53 6.32
CA SER A 163 -27.79 -6.59 5.96
C SER A 163 -28.23 -7.40 7.18
N THR A 164 -27.33 -7.67 8.10
CA THR A 164 -27.61 -8.41 9.34
C THR A 164 -28.48 -7.59 10.28
N THR A 165 -28.31 -6.28 10.35
CA THR A 165 -29.12 -5.38 11.19
C THR A 165 -30.56 -5.26 10.65
N ALA A 166 -30.77 -5.28 9.35
CA ALA A 166 -32.08 -5.17 8.72
C ALA A 166 -32.95 -6.42 8.96
N VAL A 167 -32.37 -7.60 9.09
CA VAL A 167 -33.11 -8.86 9.34
C VAL A 167 -33.56 -8.97 10.80
N SER A 168 -32.85 -8.37 11.75
CA SER A 168 -33.19 -8.41 13.18
C SER A 168 -34.39 -7.52 13.56
N THR A 169 -34.85 -6.65 12.70
CA THR A 169 -35.95 -5.68 12.99
C THR A 169 -37.33 -6.19 12.50
N VAL A 170 -37.43 -7.36 11.94
CA VAL A 170 -38.70 -7.92 11.38
C VAL A 170 -39.24 -9.11 12.19
N VAL A 171 -38.94 -9.23 13.47
CA VAL A 171 -39.54 -10.23 14.35
C VAL A 171 -40.17 -9.52 15.57
N ILE A 172 -41.37 -8.97 15.37
CA ILE A 172 -42.40 -8.79 16.41
C ILE A 172 -43.76 -9.14 15.79
#